data_e36673499c35b7845b683667ef9c0e09
#
_entry.id   e36673499c35b7845b683667ef9c0e09
#
_cell.length_a   1.000
_cell.length_b   1.000
_cell.length_c   1.000
_cell.angle_alpha   90.00
_cell.angle_beta   90.00
_cell.angle_gamma   90.00
#
_symmetry.space_group_name_H-M   'P 1'
#
loop_
_entity.id
_entity.type
_entity.pdbx_description
1 polymer ?
#
loop_
_entity_poly.entity_id
_entity_poly.type
_entity_poly.pdbx_seq_one_letter_code
_entity_poly.pdbx_strand_id
1 'polypeptide(L)'
;MGVSLSGQLNSELASKSFTSGSVPQSDNVITVNADNVGVDNVHMSVTTTNKDPYALLIEPASKFEGKSDSEILNELLKYDLSHSMKEGNFSGTARNLTPGSDYFIFCFGYLGGQANTPLSKCRFKTIDAGDPNSFQFRTEATDLTVRSARVTAYGTPETLLYYWDAVPVGTTDEEIIYGINMTVQSLIHDGTIQTPLEYFRAVGSRGTATYEFKGLNATTEYVPIAVPVDEILGNHTGKVFRGKSFTTKSQKLSDATVKVTFDKYWDGDEIAANFLGYEEFGGQNLYCVPLKVETTGSIRDTYFSIYSEDLTDEQTFDDEYWINELYTKNNGSMRRDIQYFLPYDSDCTIVAVAIDTDGNFTKVFRTVINKSKAGVSDISEFKPFHQESTSAVPMNTSFKKKARPVYNSGKNLFKK
;
A
#
# COMPACT_ATOMS: atom_id res chain seq x y z
N MET A 1 -10.41 53.16 -19.31
CA MET A 1 -9.33 53.73 -20.15
C MET A 1 -9.64 53.38 -21.60
N GLY A 2 -9.81 54.40 -22.46
CA GLY A 2 -10.06 54.21 -23.88
C GLY A 2 -8.71 54.23 -24.63
N VAL A 3 -8.54 53.34 -25.60
CA VAL A 3 -7.33 53.26 -26.42
C VAL A 3 -7.76 53.34 -27.91
N SER A 4 -7.12 54.17 -28.69
CA SER A 4 -7.34 54.25 -30.14
C SER A 4 -6.82 53.00 -30.86
N LEU A 5 -7.25 52.77 -32.11
CA LEU A 5 -6.74 51.67 -32.95
C LEU A 5 -5.22 51.79 -33.23
N SER A 6 -4.63 52.96 -33.03
CA SER A 6 -3.17 53.18 -33.09
C SER A 6 -2.46 52.95 -31.74
N GLY A 7 -3.15 52.51 -30.70
CA GLY A 7 -2.59 52.24 -29.37
C GLY A 7 -2.40 53.47 -28.49
N GLN A 8 -2.87 54.66 -28.92
CA GLN A 8 -2.76 55.87 -28.12
C GLN A 8 -3.93 55.97 -27.13
N LEU A 9 -3.68 56.52 -25.93
CA LEU A 9 -4.72 56.84 -24.96
C LEU A 9 -5.59 57.97 -25.51
N ASN A 10 -6.89 57.76 -25.64
CA ASN A 10 -7.88 58.69 -26.12
C ASN A 10 -8.94 59.07 -25.09
N SER A 11 -8.77 58.66 -23.86
CA SER A 11 -9.53 59.10 -22.71
C SER A 11 -8.65 59.20 -21.47
N GLU A 12 -9.03 60.06 -20.54
CA GLU A 12 -8.39 60.11 -19.23
C GLU A 12 -8.54 58.76 -18.47
N LEU A 13 -7.56 58.47 -17.63
CA LEU A 13 -7.63 57.31 -16.75
C LEU A 13 -8.67 57.57 -15.65
N ALA A 14 -9.81 56.88 -15.73
CA ALA A 14 -10.76 56.86 -14.64
C ALA A 14 -10.28 55.84 -13.61
N SER A 15 -10.00 56.27 -12.40
CA SER A 15 -9.69 55.43 -11.27
C SER A 15 -10.64 55.74 -10.10
N LYS A 16 -11.06 54.70 -9.40
CA LYS A 16 -11.83 54.82 -8.18
C LYS A 16 -11.11 54.00 -7.11
N SER A 17 -10.71 54.65 -6.03
CA SER A 17 -10.20 53.98 -4.87
C SER A 17 -11.35 53.39 -4.05
N PHE A 18 -11.14 52.23 -3.48
CA PHE A 18 -12.02 51.67 -2.46
C PHE A 18 -11.14 51.22 -1.30
N THR A 19 -11.70 51.24 -0.10
CA THR A 19 -11.07 50.67 1.08
C THR A 19 -11.77 49.35 1.37
N SER A 20 -11.02 48.25 1.42
CA SER A 20 -11.59 46.98 1.88
C SER A 20 -11.96 47.12 3.38
N GLY A 21 -13.10 46.55 3.74
CA GLY A 21 -13.49 46.47 5.17
C GLY A 21 -12.49 45.63 5.97
N SER A 22 -12.36 45.92 7.25
CA SER A 22 -11.62 45.02 8.16
C SER A 22 -12.42 43.73 8.39
N VAL A 23 -11.70 42.60 8.39
CA VAL A 23 -12.29 41.31 8.75
C VAL A 23 -12.69 41.35 10.24
N PRO A 24 -13.91 40.89 10.61
CA PRO A 24 -14.27 40.76 12.01
C PRO A 24 -13.26 39.88 12.77
N GLN A 25 -12.86 40.36 13.96
CA GLN A 25 -12.03 39.57 14.85
C GLN A 25 -12.85 38.41 15.42
N SER A 26 -12.27 37.23 15.49
CA SER A 26 -12.85 36.06 16.15
C SER A 26 -12.40 36.01 17.60
N ASP A 27 -13.31 35.61 18.49
CA ASP A 27 -13.03 35.31 19.90
C ASP A 27 -12.51 33.87 20.11
N ASN A 28 -12.23 33.14 19.01
CA ASN A 28 -11.69 31.80 19.07
C ASN A 28 -10.30 31.80 19.70
N VAL A 29 -10.16 31.16 20.86
CA VAL A 29 -8.87 30.92 21.49
C VAL A 29 -8.35 29.59 20.98
N ILE A 30 -7.26 29.63 20.22
CA ILE A 30 -6.62 28.46 19.59
C ILE A 30 -5.35 28.11 20.36
N THR A 31 -5.24 26.86 20.83
CA THR A 31 -4.03 26.34 21.49
C THR A 31 -3.53 25.13 20.72
N VAL A 32 -2.24 25.12 20.37
CA VAL A 32 -1.61 24.03 19.64
C VAL A 32 -0.49 23.40 20.46
N ASN A 33 -0.42 22.06 20.44
CA ASN A 33 0.61 21.27 21.11
C ASN A 33 1.24 20.24 20.17
N ALA A 34 2.53 19.95 20.42
CA ALA A 34 3.24 18.80 19.87
C ALA A 34 3.26 17.71 20.94
N ASP A 35 2.48 16.63 20.77
CA ASP A 35 2.26 15.64 21.83
C ASP A 35 3.29 14.50 21.77
N ASN A 36 3.47 13.86 20.61
CA ASN A 36 4.45 12.80 20.40
C ASN A 36 5.34 13.15 19.22
N VAL A 37 6.60 13.39 19.50
CA VAL A 37 7.61 13.71 18.48
C VAL A 37 8.39 12.45 18.15
N GLY A 38 8.39 12.06 16.87
CA GLY A 38 9.21 10.97 16.32
C GLY A 38 10.43 11.46 15.57
N VAL A 39 11.07 10.56 14.85
CA VAL A 39 12.24 10.87 14.02
C VAL A 39 11.85 11.73 12.82
N ASP A 40 10.75 11.40 12.15
CA ASP A 40 10.27 12.04 10.93
C ASP A 40 8.78 12.42 10.99
N ASN A 41 8.24 12.46 12.18
CA ASN A 41 6.82 12.74 12.41
C ASN A 41 6.58 13.44 13.74
N VAL A 42 5.40 14.05 13.87
CA VAL A 42 4.90 14.61 15.11
C VAL A 42 3.40 14.39 15.21
N HIS A 43 2.91 13.88 16.32
CA HIS A 43 1.50 13.96 16.67
C HIS A 43 1.23 15.31 17.30
N MET A 44 0.18 15.99 16.83
CA MET A 44 -0.21 17.31 17.31
C MET A 44 -1.69 17.35 17.67
N SER A 45 -2.00 18.21 18.62
CA SER A 45 -3.37 18.51 18.99
C SER A 45 -3.61 20.02 18.96
N VAL A 46 -4.81 20.39 18.53
CA VAL A 46 -5.31 21.77 18.54
C VAL A 46 -6.63 21.79 19.30
N THR A 47 -6.74 22.68 20.28
CA THR A 47 -7.98 22.95 20.98
C THR A 47 -8.49 24.36 20.66
N THR A 48 -9.78 24.50 20.48
CA THR A 48 -10.43 25.75 20.11
C THR A 48 -11.65 26.01 21.00
N THR A 49 -11.99 27.28 21.27
CA THR A 49 -13.15 27.64 22.04
C THR A 49 -14.46 27.70 21.24
N ASN A 50 -14.34 27.80 19.91
CA ASN A 50 -15.49 27.78 19.00
C ASN A 50 -15.11 27.03 17.69
N LYS A 51 -15.96 27.06 16.67
CA LYS A 51 -15.75 26.38 15.37
C LYS A 51 -15.38 27.35 14.25
N ASP A 52 -14.95 28.56 14.55
CA ASP A 52 -14.47 29.45 13.50
C ASP A 52 -13.27 28.83 12.76
N PRO A 53 -13.18 28.96 11.43
CA PRO A 53 -12.14 28.34 10.65
C PRO A 53 -10.76 28.92 10.98
N TYR A 54 -9.76 28.07 11.01
CA TYR A 54 -8.36 28.44 11.25
C TYR A 54 -7.41 27.69 10.31
N ALA A 55 -6.26 28.29 10.03
CA ALA A 55 -5.17 27.65 9.32
C ALA A 55 -4.27 26.89 10.31
N LEU A 56 -3.82 25.69 9.91
CA LEU A 56 -2.86 24.84 10.64
C LEU A 56 -1.70 24.53 9.71
N LEU A 57 -0.48 24.96 10.06
CA LEU A 57 0.73 24.78 9.25
C LEU A 57 1.87 24.25 10.10
N ILE A 58 2.77 23.51 9.45
CA ILE A 58 4.05 23.09 10.05
C ILE A 58 5.17 23.57 9.14
N GLU A 59 6.12 24.29 9.70
CA GLU A 59 7.22 24.88 8.95
C GLU A 59 8.54 24.74 9.68
N PRO A 60 9.67 24.61 8.96
CA PRO A 60 11.00 24.66 9.57
C PRO A 60 11.21 25.94 10.37
N ALA A 61 11.67 25.80 11.62
CA ALA A 61 11.86 26.94 12.51
C ALA A 61 12.84 27.96 11.96
N SER A 62 13.83 27.53 11.20
CA SER A 62 14.84 28.40 10.57
C SER A 62 14.28 29.50 9.69
N LYS A 63 13.09 29.31 9.09
CA LYS A 63 12.42 30.32 8.28
C LYS A 63 11.88 31.51 9.10
N PHE A 64 11.67 31.31 10.40
CA PHE A 64 10.93 32.21 11.25
C PHE A 64 11.70 32.67 12.51
N GLU A 65 12.96 32.26 12.64
CA GLU A 65 13.79 32.70 13.76
C GLU A 65 13.99 34.22 13.78
N GLY A 66 13.84 34.82 14.95
CA GLY A 66 13.99 36.25 15.17
C GLY A 66 12.82 37.11 14.68
N LYS A 67 11.79 36.52 14.06
CA LYS A 67 10.60 37.25 13.58
C LYS A 67 9.55 37.42 14.69
N SER A 68 8.90 38.58 14.72
CA SER A 68 7.73 38.82 15.54
C SER A 68 6.50 38.06 15.00
N ASP A 69 5.47 37.88 15.82
CA ASP A 69 4.23 37.18 15.43
C ASP A 69 3.56 37.85 14.22
N SER A 70 3.61 39.19 14.13
CA SER A 70 3.07 39.91 12.99
C SER A 70 3.87 39.68 11.70
N GLU A 71 5.19 39.58 11.77
CA GLU A 71 6.03 39.24 10.61
C GLU A 71 5.80 37.79 10.16
N ILE A 72 5.65 36.86 11.12
CA ILE A 72 5.31 35.46 10.85
C ILE A 72 3.95 35.37 10.13
N LEU A 73 2.91 35.99 10.66
CA LEU A 73 1.58 36.01 10.04
C LEU A 73 1.64 36.58 8.62
N ASN A 74 2.34 37.67 8.39
CA ASN A 74 2.49 38.27 7.07
C ASN A 74 3.19 37.34 6.06
N GLU A 75 4.10 36.49 6.53
CA GLU A 75 4.71 35.47 5.67
C GLU A 75 3.74 34.31 5.39
N LEU A 76 3.07 33.78 6.41
CA LEU A 76 2.16 32.65 6.29
C LEU A 76 0.94 32.96 5.42
N LEU A 77 0.45 34.22 5.46
CA LEU A 77 -0.66 34.66 4.64
C LEU A 77 -0.35 34.74 3.14
N LYS A 78 0.91 34.59 2.73
CA LYS A 78 1.32 34.49 1.31
C LYS A 78 1.16 33.07 0.77
N TYR A 79 0.95 32.08 1.63
CA TYR A 79 0.80 30.67 1.23
C TYR A 79 -0.62 30.39 0.72
N ASP A 80 -0.77 29.36 -0.09
CA ASP A 80 -2.09 28.80 -0.37
C ASP A 80 -2.57 28.00 0.86
N LEU A 81 -3.49 28.57 1.61
CA LEU A 81 -4.02 27.99 2.83
C LEU A 81 -5.20 27.05 2.60
N SER A 82 -5.64 26.85 1.36
CA SER A 82 -6.85 26.07 1.04
C SER A 82 -6.83 24.64 1.61
N HIS A 83 -5.68 24.02 1.63
CA HIS A 83 -5.47 22.65 2.17
C HIS A 83 -5.13 22.61 3.67
N SER A 84 -4.91 23.77 4.28
CA SER A 84 -4.49 23.90 5.69
C SER A 84 -5.62 24.30 6.63
N MET A 85 -6.84 24.48 6.10
CA MET A 85 -7.99 24.93 6.88
C MET A 85 -8.57 23.82 7.74
N LYS A 86 -8.91 24.17 8.98
CA LYS A 86 -9.53 23.33 10.00
C LYS A 86 -10.64 24.09 10.73
N GLU A 87 -11.53 23.36 11.41
CA GLU A 87 -12.59 23.88 12.26
C GLU A 87 -12.67 23.06 13.56
N GLY A 88 -12.87 23.72 14.69
CA GLY A 88 -12.98 23.05 15.99
C GLY A 88 -11.69 22.36 16.41
N ASN A 89 -11.77 21.45 17.38
CA ASN A 89 -10.63 20.69 17.86
C ASN A 89 -10.08 19.76 16.78
N PHE A 90 -8.76 19.67 16.71
CA PHE A 90 -8.07 18.79 15.76
C PHE A 90 -7.02 17.93 16.45
N SER A 91 -6.85 16.69 15.99
CA SER A 91 -5.78 15.78 16.40
C SER A 91 -5.29 15.05 15.15
N GLY A 92 -3.98 14.98 14.94
CA GLY A 92 -3.41 14.34 13.75
C GLY A 92 -1.90 14.21 13.80
N THR A 93 -1.36 13.43 12.87
CA THR A 93 0.07 13.22 12.75
C THR A 93 0.59 13.77 11.44
N ALA A 94 1.53 14.72 11.52
CA ALA A 94 2.34 15.11 10.37
C ALA A 94 3.50 14.14 10.20
N ARG A 95 3.84 13.86 8.95
CA ARG A 95 4.88 12.90 8.56
C ARG A 95 5.86 13.52 7.56
N ASN A 96 6.93 12.80 7.25
CA ASN A 96 7.96 13.23 6.29
C ASN A 96 8.75 14.47 6.72
N LEU A 97 8.86 14.70 8.03
CA LEU A 97 9.72 15.73 8.58
C LEU A 97 11.20 15.32 8.48
N THR A 98 12.08 16.30 8.48
CA THR A 98 13.54 16.06 8.53
C THR A 98 13.95 15.68 9.94
N PRO A 99 14.69 14.58 10.14
CA PRO A 99 15.21 14.21 11.47
C PRO A 99 16.13 15.29 12.09
N GLY A 100 16.13 15.36 13.41
CA GLY A 100 16.99 16.25 14.18
C GLY A 100 16.74 17.75 13.94
N SER A 101 15.61 18.11 13.32
CA SER A 101 15.31 19.47 12.86
C SER A 101 14.25 20.16 13.72
N ASP A 102 14.41 21.46 13.88
CA ASP A 102 13.43 22.30 14.61
C ASP A 102 12.31 22.76 13.68
N TYR A 103 11.10 22.70 14.20
CA TYR A 103 9.88 23.11 13.52
C TYR A 103 8.99 23.97 14.40
N PHE A 104 8.15 24.77 13.77
CA PHE A 104 6.99 25.37 14.39
C PHE A 104 5.70 24.76 13.84
N ILE A 105 4.73 24.54 14.72
CA ILE A 105 3.33 24.38 14.36
C ILE A 105 2.69 25.74 14.57
N PHE A 106 2.01 26.25 13.55
CA PHE A 106 1.32 27.53 13.56
C PHE A 106 -0.19 27.32 13.41
N CYS A 107 -0.97 28.01 14.23
CA CYS A 107 -2.42 28.09 14.10
C CYS A 107 -2.87 29.55 14.24
N PHE A 108 -3.78 29.98 13.37
CA PHE A 108 -4.43 31.30 13.46
C PHE A 108 -5.79 31.26 12.75
N GLY A 109 -6.77 31.95 13.29
CA GLY A 109 -8.07 32.15 12.64
C GLY A 109 -7.88 32.86 11.30
N TYR A 110 -8.58 32.42 10.27
CA TYR A 110 -8.42 32.91 8.90
C TYR A 110 -9.78 33.13 8.25
N LEU A 111 -10.01 34.39 7.84
CA LEU A 111 -11.25 34.81 7.18
C LEU A 111 -10.94 35.87 6.11
N GLY A 112 -11.50 35.74 4.94
CA GLY A 112 -11.42 36.78 3.89
C GLY A 112 -10.00 37.20 3.50
N GLY A 113 -9.01 36.27 3.55
CA GLY A 113 -7.63 36.56 3.20
C GLY A 113 -6.78 37.16 4.32
N GLN A 114 -7.28 37.23 5.54
CA GLN A 114 -6.63 37.86 6.68
C GLN A 114 -6.67 36.97 7.93
N ALA A 115 -5.67 37.12 8.79
CA ALA A 115 -5.74 36.54 10.12
C ALA A 115 -6.73 37.33 10.99
N ASN A 116 -7.62 36.62 11.70
CA ASN A 116 -8.61 37.20 12.57
C ASN A 116 -8.55 36.73 14.02
N THR A 117 -7.49 36.02 14.40
CA THR A 117 -7.08 35.73 15.78
C THR A 117 -5.61 36.01 15.96
N PRO A 118 -5.08 36.10 17.21
CA PRO A 118 -3.65 36.02 17.47
C PRO A 118 -3.03 34.73 16.93
N LEU A 119 -1.73 34.76 16.64
CA LEU A 119 -0.95 33.58 16.26
C LEU A 119 -0.75 32.65 17.46
N SER A 120 -1.19 31.42 17.37
CA SER A 120 -0.80 30.32 18.26
C SER A 120 0.32 29.54 17.64
N LYS A 121 1.38 29.24 18.40
CA LYS A 121 2.54 28.52 17.90
C LYS A 121 3.12 27.56 18.93
N CYS A 122 3.61 26.41 18.49
CA CYS A 122 4.33 25.44 19.29
C CYS A 122 5.62 25.05 18.57
N ARG A 123 6.77 25.18 19.25
CA ARG A 123 8.07 24.71 18.73
C ARG A 123 8.31 23.29 19.19
N PHE A 124 8.82 22.45 18.30
CA PHE A 124 9.30 21.12 18.61
C PHE A 124 10.55 20.80 17.78
N LYS A 125 11.31 19.80 18.23
CA LYS A 125 12.46 19.26 17.48
C LYS A 125 12.24 17.78 17.25
N THR A 126 12.34 17.32 16.01
CA THR A 126 12.30 15.90 15.66
C THR A 126 13.49 15.17 16.30
N ILE A 127 13.31 13.87 16.57
CA ILE A 127 14.38 13.01 17.08
C ILE A 127 15.45 12.86 15.99
N ASP A 128 16.72 12.82 16.39
CA ASP A 128 17.84 12.57 15.48
C ASP A 128 17.77 11.14 14.90
N ALA A 129 18.02 11.00 13.60
CA ALA A 129 18.06 9.70 12.95
C ALA A 129 19.27 8.83 13.39
N GLY A 130 20.32 9.45 13.91
CA GLY A 130 21.59 8.81 14.19
C GLY A 130 22.54 8.81 12.98
N ASP A 131 23.81 8.43 13.22
CA ASP A 131 24.83 8.35 12.17
C ASP A 131 24.72 7.03 11.39
N PRO A 132 24.44 7.05 10.07
CA PRO A 132 24.41 5.85 9.25
C PRO A 132 25.72 5.02 9.26
N ASN A 133 26.85 5.65 9.57
CA ASN A 133 28.14 4.95 9.66
C ASN A 133 28.27 4.09 10.93
N SER A 134 27.46 4.36 11.96
CA SER A 134 27.42 3.57 13.19
C SER A 134 26.45 2.38 13.11
N PHE A 135 25.81 2.17 11.97
CA PHE A 135 24.78 1.14 11.80
C PHE A 135 25.30 -0.27 12.06
N GLN A 136 24.54 -1.03 12.82
CA GLN A 136 24.75 -2.47 13.05
C GLN A 136 23.48 -3.23 12.73
N PHE A 137 23.63 -4.45 12.23
CA PHE A 137 22.53 -5.30 11.78
C PHE A 137 22.68 -6.73 12.25
N ARG A 138 21.64 -7.26 12.89
CA ARG A 138 21.54 -8.64 13.33
C ARG A 138 20.19 -9.19 12.93
N THR A 139 20.10 -10.49 12.67
CA THR A 139 18.84 -11.14 12.30
C THR A 139 18.66 -12.48 12.96
N GLU A 140 17.39 -12.88 13.12
CA GLU A 140 16.95 -14.22 13.54
C GLU A 140 15.87 -14.69 12.58
N ALA A 141 16.00 -15.91 12.06
CA ALA A 141 15.01 -16.54 11.20
C ALA A 141 14.29 -17.65 11.94
N THR A 142 12.97 -17.65 11.86
CA THR A 142 12.07 -18.65 12.44
C THR A 142 11.04 -19.08 11.41
N ASP A 143 10.19 -20.05 11.76
CA ASP A 143 9.08 -20.53 10.91
C ASP A 143 9.51 -20.85 9.47
N LEU A 144 10.67 -21.52 9.36
CA LEU A 144 11.21 -21.90 8.06
C LEU A 144 10.32 -22.95 7.41
N THR A 145 9.90 -22.64 6.20
CA THR A 145 9.15 -23.57 5.34
C THR A 145 9.91 -23.85 4.06
N VAL A 146 9.28 -24.51 3.11
CA VAL A 146 9.84 -24.75 1.77
C VAL A 146 10.03 -23.46 1.00
N ARG A 147 9.09 -22.48 1.16
CA ARG A 147 9.06 -21.26 0.35
C ARG A 147 8.85 -19.97 1.16
N SER A 148 8.98 -20.05 2.46
CA SER A 148 8.90 -18.86 3.31
C SER A 148 9.79 -18.96 4.54
N ALA A 149 10.10 -17.81 5.10
CA ALA A 149 10.79 -17.66 6.38
C ALA A 149 10.29 -16.41 7.08
N ARG A 150 10.06 -16.50 8.39
CA ARG A 150 9.85 -15.34 9.23
C ARG A 150 11.20 -14.85 9.73
N VAL A 151 11.57 -13.63 9.41
CA VAL A 151 12.84 -13.04 9.82
C VAL A 151 12.58 -11.83 10.69
N THR A 152 13.25 -11.78 11.84
CA THR A 152 13.31 -10.58 12.68
C THR A 152 14.66 -9.92 12.49
N ALA A 153 14.65 -8.67 12.09
CA ALA A 153 15.80 -7.79 11.92
C ALA A 153 15.92 -6.86 13.11
N TYR A 154 17.13 -6.63 13.56
CA TYR A 154 17.49 -5.72 14.65
C TYR A 154 18.51 -4.73 14.11
N GLY A 155 18.06 -3.51 13.81
CA GLY A 155 18.92 -2.40 13.38
C GLY A 155 19.26 -1.47 14.56
N THR A 156 20.49 -1.07 14.69
CA THR A 156 20.91 -0.06 15.67
C THR A 156 21.77 1.00 15.02
N PRO A 157 21.63 2.30 15.38
CA PRO A 157 20.67 2.88 16.33
C PRO A 157 19.21 2.63 15.94
N GLU A 158 18.30 2.52 16.93
CA GLU A 158 16.87 2.23 16.69
C GLU A 158 16.15 3.34 15.90
N THR A 159 16.70 4.54 15.89
CA THR A 159 16.15 5.69 15.17
C THR A 159 16.52 5.70 13.69
N LEU A 160 17.55 4.95 13.29
CA LEU A 160 18.09 4.98 11.94
C LEU A 160 17.21 4.17 10.97
N LEU A 161 16.85 4.80 9.86
CA LEU A 161 16.10 4.14 8.77
C LEU A 161 17.03 3.22 7.98
N TYR A 162 16.58 2.01 7.70
CA TYR A 162 17.29 1.08 6.83
C TYR A 162 16.32 0.31 5.91
N TYR A 163 16.73 0.13 4.67
CA TYR A 163 16.13 -0.87 3.79
C TYR A 163 16.65 -2.25 4.18
N TRP A 164 15.82 -3.28 4.13
CA TRP A 164 16.26 -4.64 4.33
C TRP A 164 15.45 -5.64 3.52
N ASP A 165 16.08 -6.76 3.17
CA ASP A 165 15.52 -7.83 2.36
C ASP A 165 16.26 -9.15 2.66
N ALA A 166 15.84 -10.26 2.03
CA ALA A 166 16.54 -11.53 2.04
C ALA A 166 16.93 -11.91 0.60
N VAL A 167 18.23 -12.11 0.38
CA VAL A 167 18.77 -12.46 -0.93
C VAL A 167 19.47 -13.82 -0.87
N PRO A 168 19.57 -14.60 -1.95
CA PRO A 168 20.38 -15.83 -1.96
C PRO A 168 21.81 -15.54 -1.57
N VAL A 169 22.41 -16.48 -0.86
CA VAL A 169 23.84 -16.43 -0.56
C VAL A 169 24.63 -16.42 -1.86
N GLY A 170 25.62 -15.55 -1.94
CA GLY A 170 26.41 -15.30 -3.15
C GLY A 170 26.00 -14.08 -3.96
N THR A 171 24.84 -13.47 -3.68
CA THR A 171 24.49 -12.16 -4.27
C THR A 171 25.48 -11.11 -3.80
N THR A 172 26.10 -10.40 -4.74
CA THR A 172 27.13 -9.36 -4.43
C THR A 172 26.50 -8.06 -3.96
N ASP A 173 27.29 -7.21 -3.31
CA ASP A 173 26.82 -5.90 -2.85
C ASP A 173 26.42 -5.00 -4.02
N GLU A 174 27.17 -5.09 -5.14
CA GLU A 174 26.89 -4.36 -6.36
C GLU A 174 25.53 -4.77 -6.97
N GLU A 175 25.21 -6.06 -7.01
CA GLU A 175 23.93 -6.54 -7.51
C GLU A 175 22.77 -6.07 -6.62
N ILE A 176 22.95 -6.09 -5.30
CA ILE A 176 21.94 -5.60 -4.34
C ILE A 176 21.68 -4.11 -4.56
N ILE A 177 22.73 -3.31 -4.57
CA ILE A 177 22.62 -1.85 -4.74
C ILE A 177 22.05 -1.50 -6.12
N TYR A 178 22.48 -2.20 -7.16
CA TYR A 178 21.92 -2.03 -8.51
C TYR A 178 20.42 -2.33 -8.55
N GLY A 179 19.96 -3.43 -7.94
CA GLY A 179 18.55 -3.79 -7.87
C GLY A 179 17.69 -2.76 -7.14
N ILE A 180 18.18 -2.23 -6.01
CA ILE A 180 17.52 -1.16 -5.26
C ILE A 180 17.40 0.09 -6.14
N ASN A 181 18.49 0.52 -6.77
CA ASN A 181 18.51 1.72 -7.62
C ASN A 181 17.55 1.60 -8.81
N MET A 182 17.54 0.45 -9.48
CA MET A 182 16.62 0.20 -10.60
C MET A 182 15.15 0.26 -10.17
N THR A 183 14.82 -0.28 -8.99
CA THR A 183 13.47 -0.20 -8.44
C THR A 183 13.07 1.24 -8.16
N VAL A 184 13.93 2.00 -7.49
CA VAL A 184 13.69 3.41 -7.17
C VAL A 184 13.53 4.26 -8.44
N GLN A 185 14.42 4.07 -9.43
CA GLN A 185 14.35 4.80 -10.70
C GLN A 185 13.07 4.48 -11.48
N SER A 186 12.63 3.22 -11.50
CA SER A 186 11.37 2.84 -12.15
C SER A 186 10.18 3.52 -11.51
N LEU A 187 10.11 3.56 -10.17
CA LEU A 187 9.02 4.20 -9.42
C LEU A 187 9.01 5.74 -9.58
N ILE A 188 10.17 6.36 -9.72
CA ILE A 188 10.27 7.79 -10.05
C ILE A 188 9.82 8.03 -11.48
N HIS A 189 10.22 7.19 -12.42
CA HIS A 189 9.87 7.34 -13.84
C HIS A 189 8.37 7.20 -14.10
N ASP A 190 7.69 6.29 -13.41
CA ASP A 190 6.23 6.11 -13.51
C ASP A 190 5.41 7.09 -12.64
N GLY A 191 6.09 7.96 -11.88
CA GLY A 191 5.48 8.98 -11.03
C GLY A 191 4.87 8.45 -9.72
N THR A 192 5.14 7.20 -9.35
CA THR A 192 4.66 6.60 -8.08
C THR A 192 5.29 7.29 -6.86
N ILE A 193 6.54 7.69 -6.98
CA ILE A 193 7.29 8.46 -5.97
C ILE A 193 8.00 9.64 -6.63
N GLN A 194 8.35 10.65 -5.83
CA GLN A 194 9.10 11.83 -6.30
C GLN A 194 10.59 11.75 -5.99
N THR A 195 10.94 11.09 -4.89
CA THR A 195 12.31 11.02 -4.38
C THR A 195 12.68 9.62 -3.91
N PRO A 196 13.97 9.24 -3.91
CA PRO A 196 14.39 7.97 -3.31
C PRO A 196 14.02 7.83 -1.84
N LEU A 197 14.03 8.93 -1.07
CA LEU A 197 13.68 8.92 0.34
C LEU A 197 12.22 8.48 0.58
N GLU A 198 11.30 8.87 -0.28
CA GLU A 198 9.90 8.41 -0.20
C GLU A 198 9.80 6.88 -0.30
N TYR A 199 10.58 6.26 -1.21
CA TYR A 199 10.65 4.80 -1.30
C TYR A 199 11.15 4.19 0.01
N PHE A 200 12.30 4.66 0.51
CA PHE A 200 12.88 4.08 1.72
C PHE A 200 12.01 4.27 2.96
N ARG A 201 11.31 5.38 3.07
CA ARG A 201 10.33 5.61 4.15
C ARG A 201 9.11 4.69 4.04
N ALA A 202 8.70 4.35 2.83
CA ALA A 202 7.56 3.45 2.60
C ALA A 202 7.88 1.97 2.87
N VAL A 203 9.09 1.50 2.52
CA VAL A 203 9.45 0.07 2.59
C VAL A 203 10.48 -0.25 3.67
N GLY A 204 11.19 0.76 4.19
CA GLY A 204 12.22 0.60 5.19
C GLY A 204 11.68 0.34 6.59
N SER A 205 12.61 0.15 7.51
CA SER A 205 12.32 -0.09 8.92
C SER A 205 13.28 0.68 9.81
N ARG A 206 12.92 0.84 11.09
CA ARG A 206 13.77 1.39 12.15
C ARG A 206 13.79 0.41 13.32
N GLY A 207 14.91 0.31 14.01
CA GLY A 207 15.05 -0.58 15.16
C GLY A 207 14.73 -2.02 14.82
N THR A 208 13.81 -2.64 15.56
CA THR A 208 13.40 -4.03 15.37
C THR A 208 12.22 -4.13 14.40
N ALA A 209 12.34 -5.00 13.40
CA ALA A 209 11.28 -5.27 12.43
C ALA A 209 11.18 -6.77 12.14
N THR A 210 9.97 -7.27 12.00
CA THR A 210 9.71 -8.67 11.62
C THR A 210 8.94 -8.73 10.32
N TYR A 211 9.38 -9.58 9.40
CA TYR A 211 8.72 -9.79 8.12
C TYR A 211 8.71 -11.28 7.74
N GLU A 212 7.62 -11.73 7.11
CA GLU A 212 7.51 -13.06 6.54
C GLU A 212 7.83 -12.98 5.04
N PHE A 213 9.04 -13.43 4.67
CA PHE A 213 9.43 -13.57 3.28
C PHE A 213 8.72 -14.77 2.67
N LYS A 214 8.04 -14.57 1.54
CA LYS A 214 7.30 -15.58 0.79
C LYS A 214 7.86 -15.72 -0.62
N GLY A 215 7.58 -16.85 -1.27
CA GLY A 215 8.03 -17.10 -2.65
C GLY A 215 9.54 -17.38 -2.75
N LEU A 216 10.15 -17.79 -1.65
CA LEU A 216 11.55 -18.25 -1.65
C LEU A 216 11.67 -19.59 -2.41
N ASN A 217 12.85 -19.85 -2.99
CA ASN A 217 13.15 -21.14 -3.59
C ASN A 217 13.40 -22.20 -2.50
N ALA A 218 12.96 -23.44 -2.76
CA ALA A 218 13.21 -24.56 -1.87
C ALA A 218 14.71 -24.89 -1.79
N THR A 219 15.17 -25.43 -0.67
CA THR A 219 16.56 -25.90 -0.45
C THR A 219 17.59 -24.83 -0.80
N THR A 220 17.26 -23.56 -0.59
CA THR A 220 18.10 -22.44 -0.97
C THR A 220 18.53 -21.68 0.29
N GLU A 221 19.82 -21.38 0.38
CA GLU A 221 20.38 -20.57 1.45
C GLU A 221 20.20 -19.08 1.12
N TYR A 222 19.59 -18.34 2.03
CA TYR A 222 19.36 -16.91 1.96
C TYR A 222 20.13 -16.20 3.07
N VAL A 223 20.55 -14.98 2.79
CA VAL A 223 21.11 -14.08 3.79
C VAL A 223 20.25 -12.81 3.84
N PRO A 224 19.72 -12.44 5.02
CA PRO A 224 19.10 -11.15 5.20
C PRO A 224 20.15 -10.04 5.05
N ILE A 225 19.79 -9.00 4.31
CA ILE A 225 20.65 -7.85 4.08
C ILE A 225 19.97 -6.57 4.58
N ALA A 226 20.77 -5.58 4.95
CA ALA A 226 20.30 -4.24 5.23
C ALA A 226 21.19 -3.19 4.59
N VAL A 227 20.59 -2.09 4.16
CA VAL A 227 21.26 -0.91 3.62
C VAL A 227 20.78 0.32 4.37
N PRO A 228 21.62 0.97 5.19
CA PRO A 228 21.25 2.18 5.91
C PRO A 228 20.87 3.31 4.96
N VAL A 229 19.95 4.15 5.39
CA VAL A 229 19.48 5.32 4.65
C VAL A 229 19.98 6.59 5.35
N ASP A 230 20.63 7.45 4.60
CA ASP A 230 20.95 8.81 5.01
C ASP A 230 19.75 9.71 4.65
N GLU A 231 18.95 10.06 5.64
CA GLU A 231 17.75 10.86 5.41
C GLU A 231 18.04 12.34 5.14
N ILE A 232 19.24 12.82 5.47
CA ILE A 232 19.66 14.18 5.14
C ILE A 232 20.06 14.27 3.67
N LEU A 233 20.78 13.27 3.17
CA LEU A 233 21.13 13.16 1.75
C LEU A 233 19.97 12.61 0.91
N GLY A 234 18.93 12.05 1.56
CA GLY A 234 17.73 11.56 0.91
C GLY A 234 17.89 10.24 0.14
N ASN A 235 18.95 9.46 0.44
CA ASN A 235 19.23 8.22 -0.27
C ASN A 235 19.91 7.18 0.64
N HIS A 236 20.06 5.94 0.15
CA HIS A 236 20.81 4.89 0.84
C HIS A 236 22.33 5.17 0.82
N THR A 237 23.06 4.62 1.81
CA THR A 237 24.52 4.81 1.95
C THR A 237 25.35 4.01 0.96
N GLY A 238 24.80 3.04 0.27
CA GLY A 238 25.51 2.07 -0.57
C GLY A 238 26.25 0.97 0.20
N LYS A 239 26.25 0.98 1.54
CA LYS A 239 26.89 -0.06 2.36
C LYS A 239 25.89 -1.17 2.64
N VAL A 240 26.24 -2.42 2.34
CA VAL A 240 25.42 -3.59 2.59
C VAL A 240 25.87 -4.30 3.86
N PHE A 241 24.96 -4.48 4.79
CA PHE A 241 25.14 -5.27 6.01
C PHE A 241 24.43 -6.61 5.86
N ARG A 242 25.05 -7.70 6.34
CA ARG A 242 24.49 -9.04 6.23
C ARG A 242 24.19 -9.60 7.60
N GLY A 243 23.00 -10.19 7.74
CA GLY A 243 22.57 -10.91 8.93
C GLY A 243 23.01 -12.38 8.89
N LYS A 244 22.44 -13.18 9.81
CA LYS A 244 22.65 -14.62 9.86
C LYS A 244 21.87 -15.29 8.71
N SER A 245 22.55 -16.13 7.91
CA SER A 245 21.89 -16.89 6.84
C SER A 245 20.92 -17.94 7.42
N PHE A 246 19.96 -18.31 6.58
CA PHE A 246 19.04 -19.42 6.81
C PHE A 246 18.79 -20.19 5.53
N THR A 247 18.44 -21.47 5.66
CA THR A 247 18.14 -22.31 4.49
C THR A 247 16.66 -22.71 4.53
N THR A 248 15.94 -22.54 3.42
CA THR A 248 14.58 -23.03 3.26
C THR A 248 14.55 -24.57 3.28
N LYS A 249 13.42 -25.12 3.72
CA LYS A 249 13.26 -26.60 3.74
C LYS A 249 13.26 -27.17 2.32
N SER A 250 13.62 -28.45 2.19
CA SER A 250 13.48 -29.19 0.95
C SER A 250 12.01 -29.36 0.60
N GLN A 251 11.67 -29.22 -0.67
CA GLN A 251 10.32 -29.47 -1.15
C GLN A 251 10.02 -30.95 -1.12
N LYS A 252 8.91 -31.30 -0.48
CA LYS A 252 8.28 -32.63 -0.59
C LYS A 252 6.87 -32.38 -1.11
N LEU A 253 6.33 -33.35 -1.82
CA LEU A 253 4.91 -33.35 -2.09
C LEU A 253 4.16 -33.70 -0.80
N SER A 254 3.14 -32.92 -0.44
CA SER A 254 2.30 -33.23 0.71
C SER A 254 1.41 -34.44 0.40
N ASP A 255 1.20 -35.30 1.39
CA ASP A 255 0.21 -36.38 1.33
C ASP A 255 -1.23 -35.87 1.47
N ALA A 256 -1.40 -34.60 1.84
CA ALA A 256 -2.69 -33.93 1.88
C ALA A 256 -3.21 -33.67 0.45
N THR A 257 -4.50 -33.47 0.33
CA THR A 257 -5.13 -33.17 -0.95
C THR A 257 -6.00 -31.93 -0.89
N VAL A 258 -6.18 -31.29 -2.04
CA VAL A 258 -7.16 -30.23 -2.25
C VAL A 258 -8.02 -30.58 -3.46
N LYS A 259 -9.31 -30.29 -3.38
CA LYS A 259 -10.26 -30.46 -4.46
C LYS A 259 -11.27 -29.30 -4.42
N VAL A 260 -11.72 -28.87 -5.59
CA VAL A 260 -12.83 -27.90 -5.70
C VAL A 260 -14.03 -28.64 -6.27
N THR A 261 -15.16 -28.53 -5.59
CA THR A 261 -16.41 -29.19 -5.94
C THR A 261 -17.51 -28.17 -6.14
N PHE A 262 -18.49 -28.55 -6.95
CA PHE A 262 -19.74 -27.81 -7.16
C PHE A 262 -20.85 -28.79 -7.57
N ASP A 263 -22.06 -28.52 -7.11
CA ASP A 263 -23.19 -29.43 -7.35
C ASP A 263 -24.22 -28.83 -8.34
N LYS A 264 -24.53 -27.56 -8.16
CA LYS A 264 -25.60 -26.85 -8.89
C LYS A 264 -25.04 -25.55 -9.47
N TYR A 265 -25.75 -25.04 -10.48
CA TYR A 265 -25.52 -23.71 -11.03
C TYR A 265 -26.82 -23.07 -11.47
N TRP A 266 -26.89 -21.76 -11.48
CA TRP A 266 -28.08 -20.98 -11.75
C TRP A 266 -27.83 -19.94 -12.84
N ASP A 267 -28.88 -19.56 -13.55
CA ASP A 267 -28.82 -18.52 -14.57
C ASP A 267 -28.56 -17.14 -13.94
N GLY A 268 -27.56 -16.42 -14.46
CA GLY A 268 -27.20 -15.10 -13.97
C GLY A 268 -28.29 -14.05 -14.17
N ASP A 269 -29.07 -14.15 -15.26
CA ASP A 269 -30.18 -13.24 -15.54
C ASP A 269 -31.31 -13.44 -14.54
N GLU A 270 -31.62 -14.70 -14.19
CA GLU A 270 -32.64 -15.03 -13.17
C GLU A 270 -32.20 -14.57 -11.77
N ILE A 271 -30.93 -14.75 -11.44
CA ILE A 271 -30.34 -14.25 -10.15
C ILE A 271 -30.47 -12.74 -10.10
N ALA A 272 -30.02 -12.03 -11.14
CA ALA A 272 -30.09 -10.57 -11.20
C ALA A 272 -31.51 -10.02 -11.08
N ALA A 273 -32.49 -10.74 -11.62
CA ALA A 273 -33.90 -10.35 -11.56
C ALA A 273 -34.56 -10.59 -10.18
N ASN A 274 -34.07 -11.55 -9.39
CA ASN A 274 -34.74 -12.02 -8.17
C ASN A 274 -33.99 -11.66 -6.87
N PHE A 275 -32.70 -11.29 -6.92
CA PHE A 275 -31.90 -11.08 -5.72
C PHE A 275 -31.12 -9.72 -5.77
N LEU A 276 -31.33 -8.94 -4.72
CA LEU A 276 -30.69 -7.63 -4.57
C LEU A 276 -29.16 -7.78 -4.45
N GLY A 277 -28.41 -6.89 -5.14
CA GLY A 277 -26.94 -6.90 -5.14
C GLY A 277 -26.31 -7.78 -6.21
N TYR A 278 -27.13 -8.33 -7.13
CA TYR A 278 -26.66 -9.14 -8.26
C TYR A 278 -27.02 -8.51 -9.62
N GLU A 279 -27.54 -7.30 -9.64
CA GLU A 279 -28.06 -6.61 -10.84
C GLU A 279 -27.01 -6.48 -11.94
N GLU A 280 -25.73 -6.35 -11.55
CA GLU A 280 -24.60 -6.21 -12.47
C GLU A 280 -24.38 -7.45 -13.36
N PHE A 281 -24.88 -8.63 -12.97
CA PHE A 281 -24.71 -9.87 -13.72
C PHE A 281 -25.81 -10.12 -14.76
N GLY A 282 -26.85 -9.30 -14.77
CA GLY A 282 -27.93 -9.38 -15.72
C GLY A 282 -27.52 -8.99 -17.14
N GLY A 283 -28.02 -9.71 -18.15
CA GLY A 283 -27.77 -9.46 -19.58
C GLY A 283 -26.37 -9.86 -20.06
N GLN A 284 -25.55 -10.51 -19.23
CA GLN A 284 -24.18 -10.88 -19.56
C GLN A 284 -24.00 -12.33 -20.05
N ASN A 285 -25.10 -13.11 -20.15
CA ASN A 285 -25.06 -14.53 -20.53
C ASN A 285 -24.14 -15.38 -19.62
N LEU A 286 -24.27 -15.19 -18.33
CA LEU A 286 -23.49 -15.87 -17.29
C LEU A 286 -24.30 -16.89 -16.52
N TYR A 287 -23.65 -17.91 -15.98
CA TYR A 287 -24.21 -18.75 -14.93
C TYR A 287 -23.44 -18.55 -13.62
N CYS A 288 -24.13 -18.63 -12.50
CA CYS A 288 -23.54 -18.61 -11.17
C CYS A 288 -23.30 -20.03 -10.66
N VAL A 289 -22.09 -20.31 -10.22
CA VAL A 289 -21.71 -21.58 -9.59
C VAL A 289 -21.09 -21.33 -8.23
N PRO A 290 -21.64 -21.88 -7.13
CA PRO A 290 -20.97 -21.91 -5.83
C PRO A 290 -19.89 -22.96 -5.86
N LEU A 291 -18.68 -22.56 -5.53
CA LEU A 291 -17.53 -23.45 -5.42
C LEU A 291 -17.21 -23.72 -3.96
N LYS A 292 -16.93 -24.97 -3.65
CA LYS A 292 -16.49 -25.41 -2.33
C LYS A 292 -15.11 -26.03 -2.41
N VAL A 293 -14.18 -25.52 -1.62
CA VAL A 293 -12.83 -26.07 -1.50
C VAL A 293 -12.80 -27.11 -0.39
N GLU A 294 -12.54 -28.36 -0.78
CA GLU A 294 -12.43 -29.51 0.13
C GLU A 294 -10.97 -29.91 0.27
N THR A 295 -10.55 -30.25 1.47
CA THR A 295 -9.17 -30.66 1.77
C THR A 295 -9.15 -31.91 2.63
N THR A 296 -8.09 -32.72 2.50
CA THR A 296 -7.75 -33.82 3.40
C THR A 296 -6.39 -33.59 4.02
N GLY A 297 -6.13 -34.20 5.20
CA GLY A 297 -4.88 -34.03 5.90
C GLY A 297 -4.76 -32.71 6.68
N SER A 298 -3.59 -32.43 7.21
CA SER A 298 -3.33 -31.24 8.05
C SER A 298 -2.96 -30.05 7.18
N ILE A 299 -3.96 -29.28 6.75
CA ILE A 299 -3.80 -28.12 5.88
C ILE A 299 -3.73 -26.84 6.71
N ARG A 300 -2.73 -26.00 6.40
CA ARG A 300 -2.57 -24.65 6.91
C ARG A 300 -3.35 -23.64 6.07
N ASP A 301 -3.14 -23.64 4.75
CA ASP A 301 -3.70 -22.67 3.81
C ASP A 301 -4.17 -23.33 2.52
N THR A 302 -5.15 -22.74 1.85
CA THR A 302 -5.63 -23.15 0.53
C THR A 302 -5.69 -21.95 -0.41
N TYR A 303 -5.30 -22.14 -1.67
CA TYR A 303 -5.33 -21.12 -2.72
C TYR A 303 -6.02 -21.70 -3.94
N PHE A 304 -6.96 -20.97 -4.53
CA PHE A 304 -7.58 -21.37 -5.77
C PHE A 304 -7.97 -20.17 -6.63
N SER A 305 -8.14 -20.39 -7.91
CA SER A 305 -8.61 -19.39 -8.86
C SER A 305 -9.28 -20.05 -10.05
N ILE A 306 -9.98 -19.25 -10.85
CA ILE A 306 -10.58 -19.68 -12.11
C ILE A 306 -10.01 -18.84 -13.24
N TYR A 307 -9.71 -19.50 -14.34
CA TYR A 307 -9.16 -18.89 -15.55
C TYR A 307 -10.03 -19.22 -16.75
N SER A 308 -10.12 -18.31 -17.71
CA SER A 308 -10.74 -18.57 -19.01
C SER A 308 -9.84 -19.56 -19.81
N GLU A 309 -10.46 -20.39 -20.59
CA GLU A 309 -9.85 -21.44 -21.42
C GLU A 309 -9.49 -22.73 -20.66
N ASP A 310 -9.24 -23.80 -21.41
CA ASP A 310 -8.72 -25.06 -20.89
C ASP A 310 -7.19 -24.94 -20.67
N LEU A 311 -6.78 -24.88 -19.42
CA LEU A 311 -5.40 -24.77 -18.98
C LEU A 311 -4.95 -26.02 -18.18
N THR A 312 -5.52 -27.17 -18.47
CA THR A 312 -5.23 -28.43 -17.75
C THR A 312 -3.98 -29.14 -18.25
N ASP A 313 -3.40 -28.72 -19.37
CA ASP A 313 -2.17 -29.32 -19.92
C ASP A 313 -0.97 -29.17 -18.96
N GLU A 314 -0.60 -30.28 -18.29
CA GLU A 314 0.47 -30.32 -17.31
C GLU A 314 1.87 -30.08 -17.93
N GLN A 315 2.05 -30.23 -19.23
CA GLN A 315 3.34 -29.97 -19.89
C GLN A 315 3.58 -28.46 -20.04
N THR A 316 2.52 -27.72 -20.29
CA THR A 316 2.57 -26.25 -20.42
C THR A 316 2.43 -25.55 -19.07
N PHE A 317 1.57 -26.07 -18.19
CA PHE A 317 1.19 -25.48 -16.91
C PHE A 317 1.40 -26.48 -15.78
N ASP A 318 2.68 -26.76 -15.44
CA ASP A 318 3.05 -27.70 -14.39
C ASP A 318 2.64 -27.22 -12.97
N ASP A 319 2.84 -28.05 -11.98
CA ASP A 319 2.49 -27.71 -10.59
C ASP A 319 3.31 -26.51 -10.08
N GLU A 320 4.57 -26.36 -10.49
CA GLU A 320 5.41 -25.24 -10.10
C GLU A 320 4.88 -23.92 -10.68
N TYR A 321 4.43 -23.94 -11.92
CA TYR A 321 3.79 -22.81 -12.57
C TYR A 321 2.56 -22.33 -11.75
N TRP A 322 1.65 -23.24 -11.40
CA TRP A 322 0.44 -22.91 -10.69
C TRP A 322 0.69 -22.50 -9.22
N ILE A 323 1.64 -23.13 -8.55
CA ILE A 323 2.06 -22.71 -7.21
C ILE A 323 2.58 -21.27 -7.25
N ASN A 324 3.41 -20.93 -8.24
CA ASN A 324 3.88 -19.56 -8.39
C ASN A 324 2.74 -18.58 -8.69
N GLU A 325 1.81 -18.96 -9.56
CA GLU A 325 0.67 -18.11 -9.93
C GLU A 325 -0.26 -17.85 -8.73
N LEU A 326 -0.70 -18.91 -8.05
CA LEU A 326 -1.69 -18.82 -7.00
C LEU A 326 -1.12 -18.28 -5.68
N TYR A 327 0.04 -18.76 -5.28
CA TYR A 327 0.64 -18.44 -3.98
C TYR A 327 1.64 -17.28 -4.06
N THR A 328 2.67 -17.38 -4.90
CA THR A 328 3.77 -16.38 -4.90
C THR A 328 3.30 -15.03 -5.45
N LYS A 329 2.51 -15.03 -6.52
CA LYS A 329 1.92 -13.81 -7.09
C LYS A 329 0.63 -13.36 -6.38
N ASN A 330 0.16 -14.17 -5.42
CA ASN A 330 -1.06 -13.90 -4.64
C ASN A 330 -2.32 -13.73 -5.52
N ASN A 331 -2.41 -14.47 -6.63
CA ASN A 331 -3.57 -14.46 -7.53
C ASN A 331 -4.63 -15.49 -7.11
N GLY A 332 -4.34 -16.32 -6.10
CA GLY A 332 -5.26 -17.29 -5.53
C GLY A 332 -6.11 -16.69 -4.41
N SER A 333 -7.39 -17.09 -4.35
CA SER A 333 -8.28 -16.79 -3.22
C SER A 333 -8.02 -17.77 -2.08
N MET A 334 -8.00 -17.27 -0.84
CA MET A 334 -7.97 -18.10 0.38
C MET A 334 -9.37 -18.44 0.91
N ARG A 335 -10.43 -17.95 0.30
CA ARG A 335 -11.81 -18.25 0.68
C ARG A 335 -12.18 -19.66 0.25
N ARG A 336 -12.95 -20.39 1.09
CA ARG A 336 -13.34 -21.78 0.83
C ARG A 336 -14.70 -21.91 0.13
N ASP A 337 -15.56 -20.92 0.29
CA ASP A 337 -16.90 -20.90 -0.27
C ASP A 337 -17.10 -19.57 -1.01
N ILE A 338 -17.24 -19.63 -2.34
CA ILE A 338 -17.38 -18.44 -3.19
C ILE A 338 -18.39 -18.74 -4.31
N GLN A 339 -19.19 -17.74 -4.69
CA GLN A 339 -20.02 -17.76 -5.90
C GLN A 339 -19.24 -17.10 -7.04
N TYR A 340 -19.12 -17.82 -8.16
CA TYR A 340 -18.52 -17.31 -9.38
C TYR A 340 -19.56 -17.20 -10.50
N PHE A 341 -19.47 -16.11 -11.26
CA PHE A 341 -20.24 -15.91 -12.48
C PHE A 341 -19.35 -16.20 -13.68
N LEU A 342 -19.72 -17.23 -14.45
CA LEU A 342 -18.93 -17.74 -15.56
C LEU A 342 -19.77 -17.72 -16.85
N PRO A 343 -19.14 -17.52 -18.03
CA PRO A 343 -19.84 -17.53 -19.29
C PRO A 343 -20.35 -18.93 -19.66
N TYR A 344 -21.57 -19.01 -20.19
CA TYR A 344 -22.10 -20.25 -20.77
C TYR A 344 -21.28 -20.70 -21.98
N ASP A 345 -21.23 -22.00 -22.21
CA ASP A 345 -20.63 -22.64 -23.39
C ASP A 345 -19.14 -22.26 -23.60
N SER A 346 -18.45 -21.94 -22.52
CA SER A 346 -17.04 -21.57 -22.52
C SER A 346 -16.26 -22.40 -21.50
N ASP A 347 -15.09 -22.86 -21.89
CA ASP A 347 -14.19 -23.57 -20.98
C ASP A 347 -13.59 -22.60 -19.96
N CYS A 348 -13.69 -22.97 -18.70
CA CYS A 348 -12.99 -22.29 -17.61
C CYS A 348 -12.22 -23.32 -16.79
N THR A 349 -10.97 -23.04 -16.46
CA THR A 349 -10.16 -23.94 -15.63
C THR A 349 -10.17 -23.48 -14.18
N ILE A 350 -10.63 -24.37 -13.30
CA ILE A 350 -10.48 -24.21 -11.85
C ILE A 350 -9.14 -24.84 -11.44
N VAL A 351 -8.32 -24.06 -10.75
CA VAL A 351 -7.03 -24.52 -10.24
C VAL A 351 -6.95 -24.29 -8.76
N ALA A 352 -6.49 -25.29 -8.00
CA ALA A 352 -6.32 -25.17 -6.55
C ALA A 352 -5.04 -25.84 -6.06
N VAL A 353 -4.44 -25.29 -5.02
CA VAL A 353 -3.31 -25.85 -4.28
C VAL A 353 -3.49 -25.61 -2.80
N ALA A 354 -3.06 -26.53 -1.95
CA ALA A 354 -3.04 -26.33 -0.51
C ALA A 354 -1.61 -26.46 0.03
N ILE A 355 -1.40 -25.88 1.21
CA ILE A 355 -0.13 -25.96 1.95
C ILE A 355 -0.41 -26.68 3.27
N ASP A 356 0.33 -27.73 3.54
CA ASP A 356 0.23 -28.45 4.81
C ASP A 356 0.89 -27.66 5.98
N THR A 357 0.76 -28.18 7.18
CA THR A 357 1.33 -27.54 8.38
C THR A 357 2.86 -27.49 8.37
N ASP A 358 3.52 -28.35 7.57
CA ASP A 358 4.98 -28.36 7.41
C ASP A 358 5.46 -27.38 6.30
N GLY A 359 4.53 -26.78 5.54
CA GLY A 359 4.82 -25.85 4.46
C GLY A 359 5.03 -26.50 3.10
N ASN A 360 4.68 -27.80 2.95
CA ASN A 360 4.74 -28.50 1.66
C ASN A 360 3.44 -28.24 0.89
N PHE A 361 3.56 -28.17 -0.43
CA PHE A 361 2.41 -28.04 -1.32
C PHE A 361 1.80 -29.41 -1.64
N THR A 362 0.48 -29.46 -1.74
CA THR A 362 -0.24 -30.59 -2.33
C THR A 362 0.03 -30.66 -3.84
N LYS A 363 -0.29 -31.79 -4.47
CA LYS A 363 -0.46 -31.80 -5.92
C LYS A 363 -1.50 -30.76 -6.31
N VAL A 364 -1.26 -30.04 -7.40
CA VAL A 364 -2.21 -29.03 -7.90
C VAL A 364 -3.45 -29.71 -8.45
N PHE A 365 -4.60 -29.33 -7.95
CA PHE A 365 -5.89 -29.73 -8.51
C PHE A 365 -6.22 -28.86 -9.72
N ARG A 366 -6.65 -29.48 -10.81
CA ARG A 366 -7.09 -28.82 -12.03
C ARG A 366 -8.36 -29.48 -12.53
N THR A 367 -9.30 -28.71 -12.99
CA THR A 367 -10.49 -29.22 -13.68
C THR A 367 -11.09 -28.15 -14.59
N VAL A 368 -11.63 -28.57 -15.73
CA VAL A 368 -12.40 -27.69 -16.60
C VAL A 368 -13.86 -27.70 -16.13
N ILE A 369 -14.46 -26.51 -16.08
CA ILE A 369 -15.89 -26.31 -15.95
C ILE A 369 -16.43 -25.62 -17.21
N ASN A 370 -17.45 -26.24 -17.84
CA ASN A 370 -18.19 -25.68 -18.95
C ASN A 370 -19.65 -26.06 -18.76
N LYS A 371 -20.54 -25.08 -18.77
CA LYS A 371 -21.99 -25.28 -18.54
C LYS A 371 -22.84 -24.64 -19.64
N SER A 372 -23.92 -25.31 -20.02
CA SER A 372 -24.90 -24.77 -20.92
C SER A 372 -26.19 -24.39 -20.18
N LYS A 373 -27.07 -23.61 -20.81
CA LYS A 373 -28.37 -23.24 -20.24
C LYS A 373 -29.31 -24.41 -19.98
N ALA A 374 -29.07 -25.55 -20.62
CA ALA A 374 -29.97 -26.74 -20.52
C ALA A 374 -29.92 -27.43 -19.14
N GLY A 375 -28.90 -27.18 -18.30
CA GLY A 375 -28.74 -27.84 -17.00
C GLY A 375 -28.90 -26.92 -15.79
N VAL A 376 -29.48 -25.75 -15.97
CA VAL A 376 -29.71 -24.75 -14.93
C VAL A 376 -30.63 -25.27 -13.83
N SER A 377 -30.26 -25.06 -12.57
CA SER A 377 -31.07 -25.42 -11.40
C SER A 377 -32.22 -24.42 -11.17
N ASP A 378 -33.27 -24.84 -10.51
CA ASP A 378 -34.43 -23.99 -10.17
C ASP A 378 -33.94 -22.82 -9.27
N ILE A 379 -34.33 -21.59 -9.62
CA ILE A 379 -33.92 -20.36 -8.93
C ILE A 379 -34.37 -20.34 -7.46
N SER A 380 -35.44 -21.05 -7.11
CA SER A 380 -35.91 -21.15 -5.73
C SER A 380 -34.93 -21.86 -4.80
N GLU A 381 -33.98 -22.60 -5.34
CA GLU A 381 -32.93 -23.27 -4.58
C GLU A 381 -31.66 -22.41 -4.41
N PHE A 382 -31.59 -21.28 -5.09
CA PHE A 382 -30.44 -20.36 -4.97
C PHE A 382 -30.39 -19.73 -3.57
N LYS A 383 -29.18 -19.73 -2.99
CA LYS A 383 -28.94 -19.10 -1.70
C LYS A 383 -27.87 -18.00 -1.91
N PRO A 384 -28.26 -16.72 -1.82
CA PRO A 384 -27.30 -15.63 -1.88
C PRO A 384 -26.34 -15.71 -0.69
N PHE A 385 -25.08 -15.38 -0.90
CA PHE A 385 -24.17 -15.13 0.22
C PHE A 385 -24.67 -13.93 1.01
N HIS A 386 -24.56 -13.97 2.34
CA HIS A 386 -24.93 -12.83 3.18
C HIS A 386 -24.10 -11.59 2.81
N GLN A 387 -24.74 -10.43 2.75
CA GLN A 387 -24.23 -9.13 2.27
C GLN A 387 -22.94 -8.59 2.92
N GLU A 388 -22.43 -9.22 3.97
CA GLU A 388 -21.15 -8.78 4.60
C GLU A 388 -19.89 -9.33 3.92
N SER A 389 -20.01 -10.16 2.89
CA SER A 389 -18.87 -10.81 2.22
C SER A 389 -18.95 -10.89 0.68
N THR A 390 -19.87 -10.19 0.03
CA THR A 390 -20.01 -10.22 -1.42
C THR A 390 -18.98 -9.34 -2.11
N SER A 391 -17.83 -9.92 -2.41
CA SER A 391 -17.13 -9.56 -3.63
C SER A 391 -17.36 -10.72 -4.60
N ALA A 392 -18.29 -10.57 -5.53
CA ALA A 392 -18.24 -11.36 -6.75
C ALA A 392 -16.86 -11.09 -7.35
N VAL A 393 -16.04 -12.12 -7.47
CA VAL A 393 -14.71 -11.98 -8.06
C VAL A 393 -14.90 -12.11 -9.56
N PRO A 394 -14.66 -11.05 -10.36
CA PRO A 394 -14.67 -11.19 -11.80
C PRO A 394 -13.58 -12.18 -12.20
N MET A 395 -13.91 -13.02 -13.18
CA MET A 395 -12.96 -13.96 -13.77
C MET A 395 -11.71 -13.21 -14.25
N ASN A 396 -10.53 -13.75 -13.96
CA ASN A 396 -9.28 -13.16 -14.41
C ASN A 396 -9.14 -13.35 -15.94
N THR A 397 -9.49 -12.33 -16.73
CA THR A 397 -9.56 -12.39 -18.19
C THR A 397 -8.22 -12.14 -18.90
N SER A 398 -7.15 -11.83 -18.18
CA SER A 398 -5.87 -11.52 -18.81
C SER A 398 -4.79 -12.53 -18.45
N PHE A 399 -4.77 -13.64 -19.20
CA PHE A 399 -3.65 -14.56 -19.19
C PHE A 399 -2.62 -14.12 -20.22
N LYS A 400 -1.48 -13.61 -19.77
CA LYS A 400 -0.28 -13.41 -20.63
C LYS A 400 0.83 -14.29 -20.09
N LYS A 401 1.28 -15.25 -20.92
CA LYS A 401 2.47 -16.04 -20.65
C LYS A 401 3.66 -15.08 -20.47
N LYS A 402 4.02 -14.78 -19.23
CA LYS A 402 5.22 -13.99 -18.91
C LYS A 402 6.38 -14.93 -18.66
N ALA A 403 7.52 -14.63 -19.28
CA ALA A 403 8.79 -15.26 -18.96
C ALA A 403 9.04 -15.26 -17.45
N ARG A 404 9.67 -16.32 -16.93
CA ARG A 404 10.01 -16.47 -15.50
C ARG A 404 10.63 -15.17 -14.99
N PRO A 405 10.09 -14.54 -13.94
CA PRO A 405 10.76 -13.40 -13.34
C PRO A 405 12.04 -13.90 -12.66
N VAL A 406 13.14 -13.33 -13.05
CA VAL A 406 14.37 -13.39 -12.29
C VAL A 406 14.17 -12.41 -11.13
N TYR A 407 14.08 -12.92 -9.90
CA TYR A 407 13.99 -12.16 -8.65
C TYR A 407 12.72 -11.31 -8.41
N ASN A 408 11.90 -11.77 -7.49
CA ASN A 408 10.96 -10.93 -6.77
C ASN A 408 11.10 -11.21 -5.27
N SER A 409 11.89 -10.43 -4.59
CA SER A 409 11.80 -10.31 -3.14
C SER A 409 10.47 -9.62 -2.81
N GLY A 410 9.64 -10.31 -2.05
CA GLY A 410 8.21 -10.03 -1.93
C GLY A 410 7.76 -8.80 -1.15
N LYS A 411 8.46 -7.66 -1.23
CA LYS A 411 7.96 -6.39 -0.66
C LYS A 411 7.21 -5.54 -1.69
N ASN A 412 6.11 -6.03 -2.23
CA ASN A 412 5.19 -5.23 -3.04
C ASN A 412 4.21 -4.46 -2.13
N LEU A 413 4.69 -3.38 -1.48
CA LEU A 413 3.87 -2.49 -0.64
C LEU A 413 2.98 -1.51 -1.43
N PHE A 414 3.10 -1.45 -2.77
CA PHE A 414 2.36 -0.54 -3.64
C PHE A 414 1.25 -1.19 -4.45
N LYS A 415 0.83 -2.44 -4.14
CA LYS A 415 -0.42 -2.98 -4.68
C LYS A 415 -1.57 -2.62 -3.75
N LYS A 416 -2.35 -1.60 -4.16
CA LYS A 416 -3.72 -1.39 -3.70
C LYS A 416 -4.66 -2.38 -4.39
#